data_93a7fe34c42b60b5a58d813435f4f5d9
#
_entry.id   93a7fe34c42b60b5a58d813435f4f5d9
#
_cell.length_a   1.000
_cell.length_b   1.000
_cell.length_c   1.000
_cell.angle_alpha   90.00
_cell.angle_beta   90.00
_cell.angle_gamma   90.00
#
_symmetry.space_group_name_H-M   'P 1'
#
loop_
_entity.id
_entity.type
_entity.pdbx_description
1 polymer ?
#
loop_
_entity_poly.entity_id
_entity_poly.type
_entity_poly.pdbx_seq_one_letter_code
_entity_poly.pdbx_strand_id
1 'polypeptide(L)'
;MEAVNVTIGPLVFDHADYDSEGDVLYLHVGAPQDADGEETPEGHVLRFEPGTHRIVGLTVINARWLLDRDGHLTVTIPETVQASAADLAPALAAA
;
A
#
# COMPACT_ATOMS: atom_id res chain seq x y z
N MET A 1 -11.61 17.49 -1.90
CA MET A 1 -10.91 16.21 -2.09
C MET A 1 -11.30 15.27 -0.95
N GLU A 2 -11.75 14.10 -1.29
CA GLU A 2 -12.15 13.14 -0.27
C GLU A 2 -10.93 12.41 0.29
N ALA A 3 -10.94 12.18 1.60
CA ALA A 3 -9.94 11.35 2.23
C ALA A 3 -10.23 9.88 1.89
N VAL A 4 -9.20 9.14 1.53
CA VAL A 4 -9.32 7.72 1.22
C VAL A 4 -8.60 6.93 2.30
N ASN A 5 -9.35 6.10 3.02
CA ASN A 5 -8.77 5.18 4.00
C ASN A 5 -8.64 3.80 3.38
N VAL A 6 -7.45 3.25 3.46
CA VAL A 6 -7.15 1.90 2.96
C VAL A 6 -6.64 1.06 4.11
N THR A 7 -7.31 -0.06 4.35
CA THR A 7 -6.93 -1.00 5.40
C THR A 7 -6.31 -2.23 4.79
N ILE A 8 -5.09 -2.56 5.24
CA ILE A 8 -4.39 -3.78 4.81
C ILE A 8 -3.95 -4.49 6.08
N GLY A 9 -4.64 -5.60 6.43
CA GLY A 9 -4.39 -6.29 7.68
C GLY A 9 -4.56 -5.35 8.88
N PRO A 10 -3.54 -5.22 9.74
CA PRO A 10 -3.60 -4.32 10.90
C PRO A 10 -3.30 -2.86 10.57
N LEU A 11 -2.97 -2.56 9.31
CA LEU A 11 -2.54 -1.22 8.91
C LEU A 11 -3.68 -0.44 8.29
N VAL A 12 -3.80 0.84 8.69
CA VAL A 12 -4.75 1.78 8.10
C VAL A 12 -3.96 2.95 7.53
N PHE A 13 -4.11 3.19 6.23
CA PHE A 13 -3.48 4.31 5.55
C PHE A 13 -4.56 5.35 5.24
N ASP A 14 -4.30 6.60 5.54
CA ASP A 14 -5.25 7.69 5.32
C ASP A 14 -4.95 8.49 4.04
N HIS A 15 -3.91 8.12 3.32
CA HIS A 15 -3.56 8.72 2.03
C HIS A 15 -3.25 7.64 1.02
N ALA A 16 -3.74 7.83 -0.20
CA ALA A 16 -3.49 6.91 -1.30
C ALA A 16 -3.26 7.71 -2.59
N ASP A 17 -2.28 7.30 -3.37
CA ASP A 17 -1.94 7.91 -4.64
C ASP A 17 -1.61 6.80 -5.63
N TYR A 18 -2.37 6.71 -6.71
CA TYR A 18 -2.18 5.65 -7.70
C TYR A 18 -1.67 6.22 -9.02
N ASP A 19 -0.47 5.74 -9.44
CA ASP A 19 0.10 6.03 -10.75
C ASP A 19 -0.38 4.97 -11.75
N SER A 20 -1.37 5.34 -12.56
CA SER A 20 -1.96 4.41 -13.53
C SER A 20 -1.03 4.04 -14.67
N GLU A 21 -0.07 4.89 -15.02
CA GLU A 21 0.89 4.59 -16.07
C GLU A 21 1.88 3.52 -15.64
N GLY A 22 2.40 3.63 -14.42
CA GLY A 22 3.34 2.67 -13.86
C GLY A 22 2.70 1.52 -13.13
N ASP A 23 1.39 1.58 -12.90
CA ASP A 23 0.66 0.61 -12.09
C ASP A 23 1.24 0.48 -10.68
N VAL A 24 1.52 1.63 -10.06
CA VAL A 24 2.09 1.70 -8.71
C VAL A 24 1.13 2.41 -7.78
N LEU A 25 0.81 1.78 -6.66
CA LEU A 25 -0.04 2.35 -5.62
C LEU A 25 0.83 2.76 -4.44
N TYR A 26 0.78 4.05 -4.07
CA TYR A 26 1.49 4.61 -2.92
C TYR A 26 0.50 4.85 -1.80
N LEU A 27 0.71 4.19 -0.67
CA LEU A 27 -0.10 4.34 0.54
C LEU A 27 0.77 4.94 1.64
N HIS A 28 0.23 5.89 2.41
CA HIS A 28 0.96 6.42 3.55
C HIS A 28 0.03 6.92 4.66
N VAL A 29 0.61 7.13 5.83
CA VAL A 29 -0.07 7.63 7.01
C VAL A 29 0.39 9.07 7.26
N GLY A 30 -0.55 9.98 7.35
CA GLY A 30 -0.26 11.39 7.61
C GLY A 30 0.42 12.09 6.43
N ALA A 31 1.09 13.20 6.71
CA ALA A 31 1.81 13.95 5.70
C ALA A 31 3.01 13.15 5.16
N PRO A 32 3.42 13.38 3.90
CA PRO A 32 4.63 12.75 3.37
C PRO A 32 5.83 13.06 4.27
N GLN A 33 6.64 12.03 4.54
CA GLN A 33 7.82 12.14 5.39
C GLN A 33 8.91 11.22 4.90
N ASP A 34 10.15 11.47 5.34
CA ASP A 34 11.25 10.56 5.06
C ASP A 34 10.97 9.21 5.71
N ALA A 35 11.33 8.16 5.03
CA ALA A 35 11.11 6.81 5.53
C ALA A 35 12.17 5.86 4.96
N ASP A 36 12.50 4.84 5.76
CA ASP A 36 13.39 3.76 5.32
C ASP A 36 12.55 2.71 4.60
N GLY A 37 12.98 2.31 3.40
CA GLY A 37 12.28 1.31 2.60
C GLY A 37 12.85 -0.09 2.83
N GLU A 38 11.95 -1.07 2.89
CA GLU A 38 12.33 -2.48 2.98
C GLU A 38 11.43 -3.28 2.03
N GLU A 39 12.05 -4.04 1.13
CA GLU A 39 11.31 -4.83 0.15
C GLU A 39 10.67 -6.06 0.82
N THR A 40 9.39 -6.29 0.52
CA THR A 40 8.71 -7.51 0.96
C THR A 40 9.02 -8.69 0.03
N PRO A 41 8.79 -9.95 0.47
CA PRO A 41 8.97 -11.10 -0.42
C PRO A 41 8.14 -11.04 -1.71
N GLU A 42 7.01 -10.31 -1.69
CA GLU A 42 6.14 -10.14 -2.86
C GLU A 42 6.63 -9.06 -3.83
N GLY A 43 7.69 -8.34 -3.49
CA GLY A 43 8.23 -7.27 -4.33
C GLY A 43 7.65 -5.88 -4.06
N HIS A 44 6.89 -5.72 -2.99
CA HIS A 44 6.40 -4.41 -2.55
C HIS A 44 7.41 -3.77 -1.60
N VAL A 45 7.23 -2.49 -1.30
CA VAL A 45 8.14 -1.77 -0.41
C VAL A 45 7.37 -1.24 0.80
N LEU A 46 7.73 -1.76 1.99
CA LEU A 46 7.28 -1.20 3.25
C LEU A 46 8.16 -0.02 3.61
N ARG A 47 7.55 1.03 4.14
CA ARG A 47 8.27 2.23 4.55
C ARG A 47 8.09 2.44 6.04
N PHE A 48 9.21 2.61 6.73
CA PHE A 48 9.26 2.75 8.18
C PHE A 48 9.72 4.14 8.58
N GLU A 49 9.19 4.66 9.69
CA GLU A 49 9.72 5.88 10.29
C GLU A 49 11.18 5.63 10.68
N PRO A 50 12.12 6.53 10.30
CA PRO A 50 13.54 6.32 10.56
C PRO A 50 13.83 6.04 12.04
N GLY A 51 14.60 4.99 12.30
CA GLY A 51 14.99 4.60 13.65
C GLY A 51 13.92 3.86 14.44
N THR A 52 12.78 3.50 13.83
CA THR A 52 11.70 2.79 14.50
C THR A 52 11.21 1.63 13.63
N HIS A 53 10.27 0.84 14.17
CA HIS A 53 9.58 -0.20 13.42
C HIS A 53 8.15 0.23 13.03
N ARG A 54 7.84 1.52 13.16
CA ARG A 54 6.54 2.03 12.80
C ARG A 54 6.41 2.12 11.28
N ILE A 55 5.40 1.46 10.73
CA ILE A 55 5.11 1.49 9.30
C ILE A 55 4.34 2.77 8.99
N VAL A 56 4.89 3.58 8.08
CA VAL A 56 4.30 4.85 7.67
C VAL A 56 3.88 4.85 6.20
N GLY A 57 4.22 3.83 5.44
CA GLY A 57 3.83 3.73 4.05
C GLY A 57 4.00 2.35 3.47
N LEU A 58 3.36 2.14 2.32
CA LEU A 58 3.48 0.92 1.53
C LEU A 58 3.40 1.31 0.06
N THR A 59 4.40 0.88 -0.72
CA THR A 59 4.39 1.04 -2.17
C THR A 59 4.09 -0.33 -2.79
N VAL A 60 2.96 -0.41 -3.49
CA VAL A 60 2.52 -1.65 -4.13
C VAL A 60 2.85 -1.59 -5.61
N ILE A 61 3.70 -2.51 -6.06
CA ILE A 61 4.15 -2.60 -7.45
C ILE A 61 3.21 -3.52 -8.23
N ASN A 62 2.83 -3.12 -9.45
CA ASN A 62 1.90 -3.86 -10.31
C ASN A 62 0.53 -4.08 -9.63
N ALA A 63 0.02 -3.05 -8.96
CA ALA A 63 -1.14 -3.16 -8.09
C ALA A 63 -2.38 -3.71 -8.80
N ARG A 64 -2.79 -3.07 -9.90
CA ARG A 64 -4.00 -3.50 -10.63
C ARG A 64 -3.80 -4.84 -11.31
N TRP A 65 -2.63 -5.06 -11.90
CA TRP A 65 -2.32 -6.32 -12.57
C TRP A 65 -2.39 -7.52 -11.61
N LEU A 66 -1.86 -7.37 -10.39
CA LEU A 66 -1.92 -8.42 -9.38
C LEU A 66 -3.35 -8.66 -8.90
N LEU A 67 -4.14 -7.59 -8.70
CA LEU A 67 -5.53 -7.72 -8.29
C LEU A 67 -6.38 -8.40 -9.37
N ASP A 68 -6.15 -8.08 -10.64
CA ASP A 68 -6.87 -8.70 -11.74
C ASP A 68 -6.51 -10.17 -11.89
N ARG A 69 -5.24 -10.52 -11.66
CA ARG A 69 -4.78 -11.91 -11.75
C ARG A 69 -5.25 -12.77 -10.59
N ASP A 70 -5.09 -12.27 -9.36
CA ASP A 70 -5.25 -13.09 -8.15
C ASP A 70 -6.51 -12.76 -7.36
N GLY A 71 -7.14 -11.62 -7.61
CA GLY A 71 -8.29 -11.14 -6.86
C GLY A 71 -7.94 -10.51 -5.52
N HIS A 72 -6.67 -10.53 -5.14
CA HIS A 72 -6.19 -9.95 -3.88
C HIS A 72 -4.71 -9.61 -3.99
N LEU A 73 -4.23 -8.78 -3.06
CA LEU A 73 -2.81 -8.52 -2.85
C LEU A 73 -2.34 -9.21 -1.59
N THR A 74 -1.17 -9.78 -1.65
CA THR A 74 -0.51 -10.41 -0.51
C THR A 74 0.69 -9.56 -0.12
N VAL A 75 0.79 -9.21 1.18
CA VAL A 75 1.89 -8.41 1.72
C VAL A 75 2.35 -9.03 3.04
N THR A 76 3.65 -9.14 3.22
CA THR A 76 4.24 -9.63 4.47
C THR A 76 4.62 -8.47 5.38
N ILE A 77 3.94 -8.31 6.56
CA ILE A 77 4.04 -7.17 7.49
C ILE A 77 3.90 -7.62 8.95
N PRO A 78 4.88 -8.04 9.63
CA PRO A 78 5.83 -9.11 9.39
C PRO A 78 5.16 -10.44 9.06
N GLU A 79 3.83 -10.54 9.28
CA GLU A 79 3.02 -11.69 8.89
C GLU A 79 2.38 -11.41 7.53
N THR A 80 2.11 -12.46 6.78
CA THR A 80 1.44 -12.33 5.50
C THR A 80 0.00 -11.87 5.70
N VAL A 81 -0.38 -10.77 5.05
CA VAL A 81 -1.75 -10.26 5.03
C VAL A 81 -2.21 -10.10 3.58
N GLN A 82 -3.51 -10.05 3.39
CA GLN A 82 -4.10 -9.90 2.07
C GLN A 82 -5.11 -8.77 2.06
N ALA A 83 -5.14 -8.03 0.97
CA ALA A 83 -6.16 -7.03 0.72
C ALA A 83 -6.90 -7.42 -0.55
N SER A 84 -8.23 -7.40 -0.49
CA SER A 84 -9.06 -7.74 -1.65
C SER A 84 -9.14 -6.56 -2.62
N ALA A 85 -9.62 -6.84 -3.83
CA ALA A 85 -9.91 -5.78 -4.80
C ALA A 85 -10.92 -4.78 -4.23
N ALA A 86 -11.90 -5.25 -3.45
CA ALA A 86 -12.88 -4.38 -2.82
C ALA A 86 -12.26 -3.44 -1.80
N ASP A 87 -11.28 -3.92 -1.02
CA ASP A 87 -10.56 -3.11 -0.03
C ASP A 87 -9.75 -1.99 -0.68
N LEU A 88 -9.21 -2.23 -1.87
CA LEU A 88 -8.34 -1.29 -2.56
C LEU A 88 -9.06 -0.46 -3.63
N ALA A 89 -10.27 -0.83 -4.01
CA ALA A 89 -11.03 -0.13 -5.05
C ALA A 89 -11.13 1.38 -4.81
N PRO A 90 -11.41 1.88 -3.59
CA PRO A 90 -11.45 3.33 -3.36
C PRO A 90 -10.12 4.02 -3.66
N ALA A 91 -9.00 3.40 -3.30
CA ALA A 91 -7.68 3.96 -3.56
C ALA A 91 -7.35 4.00 -5.05
N LEU A 92 -7.69 2.93 -5.78
CA LEU A 92 -7.44 2.85 -7.22
C LEU A 92 -8.35 3.80 -8.01
N ALA A 93 -9.59 3.98 -7.53
CA ALA A 93 -10.54 4.89 -8.18
C ALA A 93 -10.22 6.37 -7.93
N ALA A 94 -9.45 6.69 -6.89
CA ALA A 94 -9.07 8.06 -6.55
C ALA A 94 -7.97 8.63 -7.46
N ALA A 95 -7.37 7.80 -8.30
CA ALA A 95 -6.29 8.22 -9.19
C ALA A 95 -6.78 9.07 -10.35
#